data_094259c1aa9249ab8d2d2d20b3af630d
#
_entry.id   094259c1aa9249ab8d2d2d20b3af630d
#
_cell.length_a   1.000
_cell.length_b   1.000
_cell.length_c   1.000
_cell.angle_alpha   90.00
_cell.angle_beta   90.00
_cell.angle_gamma   90.00
#
_symmetry.space_group_name_H-M   'P 1'
#
loop_
_entity.id
_entity.type
_entity.pdbx_description
1 polymer ?
#
loop_
_entity_poly.entity_id
_entity_poly.type
_entity_poly.pdbx_seq_one_letter_code
_entity_poly.pdbx_strand_id
1 'polypeptide(L)'
;MTDSFARSTRGARDARDWGMPRRAWSKASGFDDVDLAKPIIGIAQTWSELNHCHIHFKELAEAVKRGVWQAGGWPMEFPTISLGEFHVAPTTMLYRNLMAMDTEEMIRAQALDGVVLLASCDKNIPAQVMGDFGGQAGNHADRRSDACKPVERPGARRLHRLPAADR
;
A
#
# COMPACT_ATOMS: atom_id res chain seq x y z
N MET A 1 6.24 -6.78 -23.56
CA MET A 1 5.67 -6.87 -22.21
C MET A 1 6.68 -6.27 -21.27
N THR A 2 6.41 -5.09 -20.74
CA THR A 2 7.30 -4.40 -19.80
C THR A 2 7.05 -4.99 -18.41
N ASP A 3 8.08 -5.62 -17.86
CA ASP A 3 8.10 -6.23 -16.53
C ASP A 3 7.72 -5.18 -15.48
N SER A 4 6.64 -5.38 -14.71
CA SER A 4 6.21 -4.46 -13.66
C SER A 4 7.25 -4.35 -12.55
N PHE A 5 8.02 -5.41 -12.34
CA PHE A 5 9.17 -5.43 -11.45
C PHE A 5 10.27 -4.43 -11.89
N ALA A 6 10.33 -4.10 -13.18
CA ALA A 6 11.24 -3.09 -13.72
C ALA A 6 10.66 -1.66 -13.62
N ARG A 7 9.36 -1.50 -13.31
CA ARG A 7 8.73 -0.18 -13.22
C ARG A 7 8.91 0.49 -11.86
N SER A 8 9.09 -0.26 -10.78
CA SER A 8 9.48 0.37 -9.53
C SER A 8 10.93 0.83 -9.70
N THR A 9 11.20 2.10 -9.40
CA THR A 9 12.57 2.66 -9.43
C THR A 9 13.52 1.91 -8.52
N ARG A 10 13.01 1.21 -7.49
CA ARG A 10 13.74 0.23 -6.68
C ARG A 10 13.98 -1.07 -7.44
N GLY A 11 13.01 -1.58 -8.21
CA GLY A 11 13.20 -2.75 -9.06
C GLY A 11 14.27 -2.54 -10.12
N ALA A 12 14.42 -1.33 -10.65
CA ALA A 12 15.46 -1.02 -11.64
C ALA A 12 16.87 -0.93 -11.01
N ARG A 13 17.01 -0.43 -9.77
CA ARG A 13 18.26 -0.48 -9.02
C ARG A 13 18.60 -1.90 -8.56
N ASP A 14 17.60 -2.64 -8.11
CA ASP A 14 17.73 -3.99 -7.60
C ASP A 14 17.82 -5.05 -8.70
N ALA A 15 17.41 -4.74 -9.94
CA ALA A 15 17.43 -5.69 -11.05
C ALA A 15 18.83 -6.20 -11.37
N ARG A 16 19.88 -5.42 -11.07
CA ARG A 16 21.28 -5.84 -11.28
C ARG A 16 21.79 -6.79 -10.21
N ASP A 17 21.45 -6.55 -8.93
CA ASP A 17 22.04 -7.26 -7.80
C ASP A 17 21.06 -8.18 -7.05
N TRP A 18 19.77 -7.84 -7.01
CA TRP A 18 18.76 -8.57 -6.24
C TRP A 18 17.57 -9.07 -7.05
N GLY A 19 17.49 -8.76 -8.33
CA GLY A 19 16.36 -9.16 -9.18
C GLY A 19 16.21 -10.69 -9.27
N MET A 20 17.33 -11.40 -9.43
CA MET A 20 17.32 -12.86 -9.54
C MET A 20 16.92 -13.57 -8.22
N PRO A 21 17.49 -13.24 -7.05
CA PRO A 21 17.05 -13.82 -5.79
C PRO A 21 15.58 -13.57 -5.46
N ARG A 22 15.09 -12.36 -5.71
CA ARG A 22 13.67 -12.03 -5.47
C ARG A 22 12.73 -12.86 -6.35
N ARG A 23 13.06 -12.99 -7.65
CA ARG A 23 12.28 -13.86 -8.55
C ARG A 23 12.30 -15.31 -8.09
N ALA A 24 13.46 -15.81 -7.68
CA ALA A 24 13.58 -17.18 -7.17
C ALA A 24 12.73 -17.41 -5.91
N TRP A 25 12.75 -16.47 -4.97
CA TRP A 25 11.92 -16.56 -3.76
C TRP A 25 10.44 -16.45 -4.05
N SER A 26 10.03 -15.54 -4.94
CA SER A 26 8.62 -15.44 -5.35
C SER A 26 8.14 -16.74 -6.01
N LYS A 27 8.95 -17.33 -6.88
CA LYS A 27 8.63 -18.64 -7.49
C LYS A 27 8.59 -19.78 -6.47
N ALA A 28 9.51 -19.78 -5.50
CA ALA A 28 9.49 -20.74 -4.40
C ALA A 28 8.23 -20.60 -3.52
N SER A 29 7.67 -19.39 -3.47
CA SER A 29 6.38 -19.11 -2.78
C SER A 29 5.14 -19.42 -3.63
N GLY A 30 5.31 -19.98 -4.83
CA GLY A 30 4.21 -20.44 -5.68
C GLY A 30 3.75 -19.44 -6.75
N PHE A 31 4.45 -18.31 -6.93
CA PHE A 31 4.14 -17.33 -7.98
C PHE A 31 4.91 -17.61 -9.26
N ASP A 32 4.29 -17.33 -10.40
CA ASP A 32 4.91 -17.55 -11.71
C ASP A 32 5.36 -16.23 -12.39
N ASP A 33 5.92 -16.33 -13.59
CA ASP A 33 6.37 -15.15 -14.34
C ASP A 33 5.21 -14.23 -14.78
N VAL A 34 4.00 -14.77 -14.88
CA VAL A 34 2.79 -13.98 -15.20
C VAL A 34 2.42 -13.12 -13.98
N ASP A 35 2.52 -13.67 -12.78
CA ASP A 35 2.26 -12.94 -11.54
C ASP A 35 3.33 -11.85 -11.32
N LEU A 36 4.59 -12.18 -11.54
CA LEU A 36 5.71 -11.24 -11.42
C LEU A 36 5.64 -10.07 -12.42
N ALA A 37 4.87 -10.21 -13.49
CA ALA A 37 4.63 -9.13 -14.45
C ALA A 37 3.52 -8.16 -14.03
N LYS A 38 2.74 -8.47 -13.00
CA LYS A 38 1.62 -7.65 -12.51
C LYS A 38 2.11 -6.56 -11.55
N PRO A 39 1.39 -5.44 -11.42
CA PRO A 39 1.68 -4.46 -10.37
C PRO A 39 1.46 -5.06 -8.98
N ILE A 40 2.39 -4.81 -8.07
CA ILE A 40 2.33 -5.31 -6.70
C ILE A 40 1.49 -4.35 -5.87
N ILE A 41 0.36 -4.84 -5.37
CA ILE A 41 -0.54 -4.07 -4.51
C ILE A 41 -0.40 -4.57 -3.07
N GLY A 42 0.22 -3.75 -2.24
CA GLY A 42 0.33 -4.02 -0.82
C GLY A 42 -1.02 -3.93 -0.12
N ILE A 43 -1.28 -4.82 0.82
CA ILE A 43 -2.46 -4.76 1.69
C ILE A 43 -1.95 -4.61 3.11
N ALA A 44 -1.95 -3.36 3.60
CA ALA A 44 -1.58 -3.05 4.97
C ALA A 44 -2.69 -3.50 5.91
N GLN A 45 -2.41 -4.49 6.75
CA GLN A 45 -3.40 -5.10 7.62
C GLN A 45 -3.07 -4.86 9.09
N THR A 46 -4.06 -4.40 9.84
CA THR A 46 -3.99 -4.19 11.28
C THR A 46 -4.75 -5.25 12.08
N TRP A 47 -4.81 -6.48 11.60
CA TRP A 47 -5.47 -7.58 12.31
C TRP A 47 -4.81 -7.84 13.68
N SER A 48 -5.64 -8.07 14.69
CA SER A 48 -5.20 -8.53 16.01
C SER A 48 -6.38 -9.12 16.77
N GLU A 49 -6.15 -10.19 17.51
CA GLU A 49 -7.13 -10.74 18.45
C GLU A 49 -7.35 -9.81 19.65
N LEU A 50 -6.34 -9.01 19.98
CA LEU A 50 -6.40 -8.02 21.07
C LEU A 50 -7.19 -6.76 20.68
N ASN A 51 -7.50 -6.58 19.40
CA ASN A 51 -8.27 -5.45 18.90
C ASN A 51 -9.57 -5.93 18.28
N HIS A 52 -10.64 -5.87 19.05
CA HIS A 52 -11.98 -6.34 18.65
C HIS A 52 -12.50 -5.72 17.36
N CYS A 53 -12.10 -4.47 17.07
CA CYS A 53 -12.48 -3.79 15.83
C CYS A 53 -11.83 -4.42 14.59
N HIS A 54 -10.74 -5.19 14.76
CA HIS A 54 -9.93 -5.73 13.66
C HIS A 54 -9.98 -7.25 13.53
N ILE A 55 -10.75 -7.92 14.38
CA ILE A 55 -10.77 -9.38 14.47
C ILE A 55 -11.17 -10.06 13.14
N HIS A 56 -12.02 -9.39 12.35
CA HIS A 56 -12.52 -9.87 11.06
C HIS A 56 -11.63 -9.54 9.86
N PHE A 57 -10.50 -8.85 10.07
CA PHE A 57 -9.67 -8.34 8.97
C PHE A 57 -8.97 -9.42 8.16
N LYS A 58 -8.78 -10.62 8.70
CA LYS A 58 -8.29 -11.76 7.89
C LYS A 58 -9.23 -12.08 6.73
N GLU A 59 -10.52 -12.16 7.03
CA GLU A 59 -11.56 -12.44 6.02
C GLU A 59 -11.67 -11.28 5.01
N LEU A 60 -11.58 -10.05 5.51
CA LEU A 60 -11.62 -8.85 4.67
C LEU A 60 -10.40 -8.79 3.75
N ALA A 61 -9.20 -9.10 4.25
CA ALA A 61 -7.98 -9.15 3.46
C ALA A 61 -8.09 -10.15 2.31
N GLU A 62 -8.67 -11.33 2.56
CA GLU A 62 -8.92 -12.32 1.51
C GLU A 62 -9.91 -11.81 0.44
N ALA A 63 -10.93 -11.05 0.84
CA ALA A 63 -11.83 -10.41 -0.12
C ALA A 63 -11.11 -9.36 -0.97
N VAL A 64 -10.27 -8.54 -0.34
CA VAL A 64 -9.44 -7.54 -1.04
C VAL A 64 -8.46 -8.21 -2.00
N LYS A 65 -7.77 -9.28 -1.60
CA LYS A 65 -6.88 -10.05 -2.47
C LYS A 65 -7.60 -10.52 -3.74
N ARG A 66 -8.81 -11.07 -3.60
CA ARG A 66 -9.62 -11.47 -4.77
C ARG A 66 -9.91 -10.29 -5.69
N GLY A 67 -10.26 -9.13 -5.14
CA GLY A 67 -10.51 -7.92 -5.92
C GLY A 67 -9.27 -7.43 -6.67
N VAL A 68 -8.10 -7.46 -6.02
CA VAL A 68 -6.82 -7.09 -6.62
C VAL A 68 -6.45 -8.04 -7.77
N TRP A 69 -6.63 -9.37 -7.57
CA TRP A 69 -6.42 -10.35 -8.64
C TRP A 69 -7.34 -10.12 -9.83
N GLN A 70 -8.63 -9.84 -9.60
CA GLN A 70 -9.60 -9.54 -10.66
C GLN A 70 -9.26 -8.26 -11.42
N ALA A 71 -8.66 -7.29 -10.75
CA ALA A 71 -8.18 -6.05 -11.36
C ALA A 71 -6.83 -6.20 -12.10
N GLY A 72 -6.23 -7.39 -12.09
CA GLY A 72 -4.95 -7.66 -12.77
C GLY A 72 -3.72 -7.27 -11.95
N GLY A 73 -3.86 -7.02 -10.65
CA GLY A 73 -2.75 -6.78 -9.73
C GLY A 73 -2.27 -8.06 -9.04
N TRP A 74 -1.13 -7.98 -8.38
CA TRP A 74 -0.59 -9.01 -7.49
C TRP A 74 -0.69 -8.54 -6.05
N PRO A 75 -1.63 -9.09 -5.23
CA PRO A 75 -1.82 -8.67 -3.86
C PRO A 75 -0.75 -9.26 -2.93
N MET A 76 -0.14 -8.41 -2.12
CA MET A 76 0.83 -8.79 -1.09
C MET A 76 0.40 -8.20 0.24
N GLU A 77 -0.03 -9.05 1.16
CA GLU A 77 -0.45 -8.66 2.50
C GLU A 77 0.74 -8.49 3.43
N PHE A 78 0.74 -7.44 4.25
CA PHE A 78 1.73 -7.20 5.28
C PHE A 78 1.09 -6.61 6.54
N PRO A 79 1.58 -6.97 7.74
CA PRO A 79 1.05 -6.46 9.00
C PRO A 79 1.57 -5.06 9.29
N THR A 80 0.76 -4.28 10.01
CA THR A 80 1.14 -3.05 10.68
C THR A 80 0.68 -3.10 12.12
N ILE A 81 1.16 -2.19 12.97
CA ILE A 81 0.78 -2.13 14.39
C ILE A 81 -0.74 -2.01 14.53
N SER A 82 -1.31 -2.82 15.43
CA SER A 82 -2.72 -2.81 15.79
C SER A 82 -2.88 -2.65 17.28
N LEU A 83 -3.46 -1.53 17.71
CA LEU A 83 -3.75 -1.23 19.12
C LEU A 83 -5.22 -0.85 19.27
N GLY A 84 -5.90 -1.53 20.18
CA GLY A 84 -7.29 -1.25 20.53
C GLY A 84 -7.40 -0.60 21.92
N GLU A 85 -8.33 0.33 22.11
CA GLU A 85 -8.53 1.07 23.36
C GLU A 85 -8.87 0.16 24.55
N PHE A 86 -9.43 -1.04 24.30
CA PHE A 86 -9.84 -1.95 25.37
C PHE A 86 -8.69 -2.48 26.24
N HIS A 87 -7.50 -2.59 25.65
CA HIS A 87 -6.35 -3.22 26.31
C HIS A 87 -5.19 -2.25 26.52
N VAL A 88 -5.34 -0.99 26.14
CA VAL A 88 -4.28 0.03 26.26
C VAL A 88 -4.73 1.17 27.14
N ALA A 89 -4.00 1.42 28.21
CA ALA A 89 -4.26 2.54 29.12
C ALA A 89 -3.10 3.54 29.07
N PRO A 90 -3.35 4.83 29.17
CA PRO A 90 -4.66 5.49 29.26
C PRO A 90 -5.39 5.61 27.93
N THR A 91 -4.71 5.49 26.80
CA THR A 91 -5.27 5.58 25.44
C THR A 91 -4.26 5.16 24.38
N THR A 92 -4.73 4.62 23.26
CA THR A 92 -3.89 4.32 22.09
C THR A 92 -3.39 5.56 21.34
N MET A 93 -3.91 6.75 21.67
CA MET A 93 -3.49 8.02 21.08
C MET A 93 -1.98 8.26 21.23
N LEU A 94 -1.37 7.82 22.32
CA LEU A 94 0.07 7.94 22.59
C LEU A 94 0.92 7.20 21.54
N TYR A 95 0.37 6.18 20.92
CA TYR A 95 1.06 5.31 19.96
C TYR A 95 0.71 5.61 18.51
N ARG A 96 -0.22 6.55 18.26
CA ARG A 96 -0.69 6.86 16.89
C ARG A 96 0.45 7.24 15.94
N ASN A 97 1.40 8.05 16.41
CA ASN A 97 2.54 8.45 15.60
C ASN A 97 3.47 7.27 15.30
N LEU A 98 3.69 6.37 16.27
CA LEU A 98 4.46 5.15 16.05
C LEU A 98 3.79 4.24 15.00
N MET A 99 2.46 4.09 15.07
CA MET A 99 1.69 3.34 14.06
C MET A 99 1.81 3.97 12.66
N ALA A 100 1.82 5.31 12.58
CA ALA A 100 2.03 6.02 11.32
C ALA A 100 3.44 5.78 10.77
N MET A 101 4.46 5.87 11.61
CA MET A 101 5.85 5.60 11.23
C MET A 101 6.04 4.14 10.78
N ASP A 102 5.45 3.17 11.47
CA ASP A 102 5.48 1.76 11.09
C ASP A 102 4.88 1.56 9.70
N THR A 103 3.68 2.11 9.46
CA THR A 103 3.03 2.04 8.15
C THR A 103 3.87 2.70 7.05
N GLU A 104 4.43 3.89 7.33
CA GLU A 104 5.30 4.61 6.40
C GLU A 104 6.52 3.78 6.01
N GLU A 105 7.23 3.24 6.99
CA GLU A 105 8.44 2.47 6.74
C GLU A 105 8.15 1.14 6.02
N MET A 106 7.05 0.47 6.35
CA MET A 106 6.63 -0.73 5.63
C MET A 106 6.33 -0.44 4.16
N ILE A 107 5.65 0.67 3.84
CA ILE A 107 5.37 1.08 2.46
C ILE A 107 6.66 1.48 1.74
N ARG A 108 7.55 2.20 2.41
CA ARG A 108 8.83 2.66 1.83
C ARG A 108 9.84 1.54 1.61
N ALA A 109 9.88 0.58 2.51
CA ALA A 109 10.83 -0.53 2.46
C ALA A 109 10.48 -1.55 1.37
N GLN A 110 9.19 -1.72 1.07
CA GLN A 110 8.70 -2.70 0.11
C GLN A 110 8.63 -2.13 -1.32
N ALA A 111 8.79 -3.02 -2.30
CA ALA A 111 8.66 -2.67 -3.72
C ALA A 111 7.18 -2.74 -4.14
N LEU A 112 6.35 -1.82 -3.63
CA LEU A 112 4.92 -1.76 -3.90
C LEU A 112 4.62 -0.72 -5.00
N ASP A 113 3.67 -1.04 -5.87
CA ASP A 113 3.13 -0.12 -6.89
C ASP A 113 1.90 0.63 -6.40
N GLY A 114 1.25 0.13 -5.37
CA GLY A 114 0.12 0.74 -4.68
C GLY A 114 -0.15 0.05 -3.35
N VAL A 115 -1.00 0.65 -2.52
CA VAL A 115 -1.36 0.09 -1.22
C VAL A 115 -2.85 0.21 -0.97
N VAL A 116 -3.42 -0.80 -0.32
CA VAL A 116 -4.76 -0.79 0.26
C VAL A 116 -4.61 -0.84 1.77
N LEU A 117 -5.21 0.11 2.47
CA LEU A 117 -5.15 0.21 3.92
C LEU A 117 -6.38 -0.45 4.55
N LEU A 118 -6.17 -1.44 5.42
CA LEU A 118 -7.21 -2.07 6.21
C LEU A 118 -7.07 -1.64 7.67
N ALA A 119 -7.86 -0.65 8.05
CA ALA A 119 -7.91 -0.14 9.41
C ALA A 119 -9.33 0.13 9.85
N SER A 120 -9.58 -0.04 11.13
CA SER A 120 -10.76 0.42 11.85
C SER A 120 -10.31 1.19 13.08
N CYS A 121 -11.23 1.67 13.88
CA CYS A 121 -10.96 2.52 15.03
C CYS A 121 -10.41 3.92 14.68
N ASP A 122 -10.69 4.83 15.60
CA ASP A 122 -10.45 6.26 15.46
C ASP A 122 -8.97 6.68 15.50
N LYS A 123 -8.05 5.82 15.96
CA LYS A 123 -6.61 6.08 15.96
C LYS A 123 -5.88 5.33 14.85
N ASN A 124 -6.30 4.11 14.52
CA ASN A 124 -5.62 3.31 13.50
C ASN A 124 -5.85 3.83 12.09
N ILE A 125 -7.08 4.27 11.77
CA ILE A 125 -7.39 4.86 10.46
C ILE A 125 -6.49 6.08 10.18
N PRO A 126 -6.48 7.13 11.03
CA PRO A 126 -5.61 8.27 10.76
C PRO A 126 -4.12 7.92 10.80
N ALA A 127 -3.69 6.96 11.62
CA ALA A 127 -2.31 6.52 11.65
C ALA A 127 -1.87 5.91 10.31
N GLN A 128 -2.67 5.01 9.75
CA GLN A 128 -2.35 4.42 8.45
C GLN A 128 -2.40 5.45 7.32
N VAL A 129 -3.39 6.34 7.32
CA VAL A 129 -3.47 7.41 6.32
C VAL A 129 -2.27 8.35 6.41
N MET A 130 -1.84 8.73 7.63
CA MET A 130 -0.61 9.54 7.82
C MET A 130 0.62 8.81 7.30
N GLY A 131 0.76 7.51 7.59
CA GLY A 131 1.86 6.69 7.13
C GLY A 131 1.87 6.51 5.61
N ASP A 132 0.69 6.34 4.99
CA ASP A 132 0.59 6.25 3.53
C ASP A 132 1.03 7.54 2.84
N PHE A 133 0.60 8.71 3.31
CA PHE A 133 1.06 9.99 2.78
C PHE A 133 2.57 10.15 2.91
N GLY A 134 3.16 9.82 4.06
CA GLY A 134 4.60 9.83 4.26
C GLY A 134 5.33 8.85 3.35
N GLY A 135 4.84 7.61 3.27
CA GLY A 135 5.39 6.55 2.45
C GLY A 135 5.36 6.87 0.96
N GLN A 136 4.24 7.39 0.47
CA GLN A 136 4.09 7.80 -0.93
C GLN A 136 4.94 9.02 -1.26
N ALA A 137 5.03 10.03 -0.38
CA ALA A 137 5.86 11.20 -0.60
C ALA A 137 7.34 10.84 -0.79
N GLY A 138 7.86 9.90 0.01
CA GLY A 138 9.22 9.39 -0.15
C GLY A 138 9.43 8.63 -1.46
N ASN A 139 8.40 7.97 -1.98
CA ASN A 139 8.42 7.30 -3.28
C ASN A 139 8.27 8.30 -4.44
N HIS A 140 7.52 9.39 -4.26
CA HIS A 140 7.32 10.42 -5.30
C HIS A 140 8.55 11.30 -5.51
N ALA A 141 9.40 11.53 -4.51
CA ALA A 141 10.62 12.30 -4.69
C ALA A 141 11.60 11.65 -5.69
N ASP A 142 11.52 10.33 -5.86
CA ASP A 142 12.35 9.56 -6.81
C ASP A 142 11.57 9.10 -8.07
N ARG A 143 10.24 9.25 -8.09
CA ARG A 143 9.36 8.90 -9.21
C ARG A 143 8.98 10.14 -10.05
N ARG A 144 9.96 10.85 -10.56
CA ARG A 144 9.73 11.74 -11.70
C ARG A 144 9.72 10.89 -12.97
N SER A 145 8.70 10.09 -13.16
CA SER A 145 8.22 9.69 -14.49
C SER A 145 7.01 8.77 -14.42
N ASP A 146 5.87 9.25 -14.86
CA ASP A 146 4.81 8.53 -15.60
C ASP A 146 3.89 7.50 -14.91
N ALA A 147 4.02 7.14 -13.64
CA ALA A 147 3.23 6.05 -13.07
C ALA A 147 1.91 6.45 -12.38
N CYS A 148 1.66 7.73 -12.15
CA CYS A 148 0.38 8.24 -11.63
C CYS A 148 -0.26 9.23 -12.61
N LYS A 149 -0.47 8.81 -13.86
CA LYS A 149 -1.51 9.44 -14.65
C LYS A 149 -2.85 8.94 -14.11
N PRO A 150 -3.76 9.82 -13.67
CA PRO A 150 -5.12 9.40 -13.37
C PRO A 150 -5.61 8.61 -14.58
N VAL A 151 -6.16 7.42 -14.34
CA VAL A 151 -6.87 6.68 -15.39
C VAL A 151 -7.96 7.63 -15.89
N GLU A 152 -7.76 8.25 -17.05
CA GLU A 152 -8.80 9.03 -17.70
C GLU A 152 -9.93 8.06 -18.01
N ARG A 153 -10.99 8.12 -17.21
CA ARG A 153 -12.22 7.42 -17.56
C ARG A 153 -12.72 8.05 -18.86
N PRO A 154 -12.92 7.25 -19.92
CA PRO A 154 -13.52 7.77 -21.13
C PRO A 154 -14.88 8.41 -20.77
N GLY A 155 -15.02 9.73 -20.95
CA GLY A 155 -16.27 10.45 -20.69
C GLY A 155 -16.28 11.39 -19.49
N ALA A 156 -15.24 11.53 -18.69
CA ALA A 156 -15.18 12.54 -17.64
C ALA A 156 -14.95 13.94 -18.25
N ARG A 157 -16.03 14.75 -18.36
CA ARG A 157 -15.93 16.16 -18.76
C ARG A 157 -15.09 16.91 -17.72
N ARG A 158 -14.03 17.60 -18.17
CA ARG A 158 -13.27 18.55 -17.34
C ARG A 158 -14.24 19.61 -16.82
N LEU A 159 -14.45 19.64 -15.51
CA LEU A 159 -15.01 20.82 -14.86
C LEU A 159 -13.98 21.94 -14.99
N HIS A 160 -14.30 22.95 -15.80
CA HIS A 160 -13.50 24.18 -15.92
C HIS A 160 -13.32 24.80 -14.53
N ARG A 161 -12.07 25.01 -14.12
CA ARG A 161 -11.76 25.89 -12.98
C ARG A 161 -12.31 27.28 -13.31
N LEU A 162 -13.19 27.76 -12.46
CA LEU A 162 -13.60 29.16 -12.45
C LEU A 162 -12.36 30.02 -12.15
N PRO A 163 -12.16 31.15 -12.84
CA PRO A 163 -11.06 32.05 -12.54
C PRO A 163 -11.22 32.63 -11.13
N ALA A 164 -10.14 32.72 -10.38
CA ALA A 164 -10.09 33.40 -9.10
C ALA A 164 -10.49 34.86 -9.32
N ALA A 165 -11.51 35.31 -8.57
CA ALA A 165 -11.88 36.71 -8.54
C ALA A 165 -10.83 37.47 -7.73
N ASP A 166 -10.15 38.42 -8.36
CA ASP A 166 -9.35 39.44 -7.70
C ASP A 166 -10.17 40.24 -6.69
N ARG A 167 -9.70 40.22 -5.43
CA ARG A 167 -9.89 41.31 -4.47
C ARG A 167 -8.71 41.39 -3.54
#